data_1ae47ec04af46cfc6c5cdaa22403ed32
#
_entry.id   1ae47ec04af46cfc6c5cdaa22403ed32
#
_cell.length_a   1.000
_cell.length_b   1.000
_cell.length_c   1.000
_cell.angle_alpha   90.00
_cell.angle_beta   90.00
_cell.angle_gamma   90.00
#
_symmetry.space_group_name_H-M   'P 1'
#
loop_
_entity.id
_entity.type
_entity.pdbx_description
1 polymer ?
#
loop_
_entity_poly.entity_id
_entity_poly.type
_entity_poly.pdbx_seq_one_letter_code
_entity_poly.pdbx_strand_id
1 'polypeptide(L)'
;MSDIYVLAAHPDWRASRVNRQLLAAARRTGVTVTDLYSQYPDYFIDVATEQARLTAAKLVVLMHPIHWYSMPPLQKLWLDDVLTYGWAYGTAGAGHPGHGRALAGKDLWLVATTGGSEETYHPEGYNRYFFDAFLPPYEQTAALCGMRFLPPLILHGAHAQSADVVTDHVKVFANRLASYPNWPELDDLEQCPACDVPVHARPDEKQTQRET
;
A
#
# COMPACT_ATOMS: atom_id res chain seq x y z
N MET A 1 -2.26 11.26 -17.20
CA MET A 1 -1.83 10.86 -15.83
C MET A 1 -1.38 9.42 -15.93
N SER A 2 -0.39 9.01 -15.15
CA SER A 2 0.08 7.62 -15.15
C SER A 2 -0.98 6.70 -14.51
N ASP A 3 -1.10 5.47 -15.03
CA ASP A 3 -1.95 4.42 -14.45
C ASP A 3 -1.42 3.90 -13.09
N ILE A 4 -0.24 4.41 -12.64
CA ILE A 4 0.41 4.00 -11.40
C ILE A 4 0.55 5.20 -10.47
N TYR A 5 0.14 5.02 -9.22
CA TYR A 5 0.32 5.98 -8.15
C TYR A 5 1.18 5.39 -7.04
N VAL A 6 2.36 5.97 -6.80
CA VAL A 6 3.28 5.59 -5.73
C VAL A 6 3.14 6.55 -4.55
N LEU A 7 2.69 6.03 -3.43
CA LEU A 7 2.61 6.72 -2.15
C LEU A 7 3.81 6.35 -1.30
N ALA A 8 4.80 7.25 -1.24
CA ALA A 8 6.03 7.05 -0.50
C ALA A 8 5.94 7.68 0.89
N ALA A 9 6.20 6.93 1.94
CA ALA A 9 6.16 7.41 3.32
C ALA A 9 7.42 7.02 4.09
N HIS A 10 8.29 7.98 4.33
CA HIS A 10 9.46 7.80 5.18
C HIS A 10 9.63 9.02 6.09
N PRO A 11 9.61 8.86 7.44
CA PRO A 11 9.69 9.99 8.36
C PRO A 11 10.99 10.78 8.27
N ASP A 12 12.09 10.12 7.93
CA ASP A 12 13.40 10.75 7.75
C ASP A 12 14.14 10.18 6.53
N TRP A 13 14.04 10.87 5.41
CA TRP A 13 14.73 10.50 4.17
C TRP A 13 16.26 10.55 4.29
N ARG A 14 16.82 11.30 5.25
CA ARG A 14 18.28 11.38 5.46
C ARG A 14 18.81 10.08 6.04
N ALA A 15 18.06 9.45 6.94
CA ALA A 15 18.37 8.15 7.50
C ALA A 15 18.03 6.98 6.55
N SER A 16 17.28 7.24 5.47
CA SER A 16 16.83 6.21 4.55
C SER A 16 17.89 5.89 3.49
N ARG A 17 18.43 4.69 3.55
CA ARG A 17 19.36 4.19 2.55
C ARG A 17 18.65 3.57 1.33
N VAL A 18 17.68 2.70 1.57
CA VAL A 18 16.99 1.93 0.53
C VAL A 18 15.79 2.69 -0.01
N ASN A 19 14.84 3.10 0.85
CA ASN A 19 13.62 3.76 0.39
C ASN A 19 13.90 5.04 -0.41
N ARG A 20 14.98 5.77 -0.09
CA ARG A 20 15.42 6.93 -0.90
C ARG A 20 15.79 6.54 -2.34
N GLN A 21 16.42 5.38 -2.54
CA GLN A 21 16.76 4.88 -3.86
C GLN A 21 15.53 4.38 -4.62
N LEU A 22 14.59 3.71 -3.92
CA LEU A 22 13.29 3.32 -4.48
C LEU A 22 12.49 4.56 -4.92
N LEU A 23 12.41 5.60 -4.06
CA LEU A 23 11.74 6.86 -4.41
C LEU A 23 12.36 7.52 -5.66
N ALA A 24 13.70 7.57 -5.72
CA ALA A 24 14.40 8.10 -6.89
C ALA A 24 14.14 7.25 -8.14
N ALA A 25 14.04 5.93 -8.00
CA ALA A 25 13.70 5.03 -9.11
C ALA A 25 12.27 5.27 -9.60
N ALA A 26 11.28 5.33 -8.70
CA ALA A 26 9.90 5.62 -9.05
C ALA A 26 9.76 6.93 -9.85
N ARG A 27 10.42 8.00 -9.37
CA ARG A 27 10.41 9.30 -10.06
C ARG A 27 10.98 9.24 -11.49
N ARG A 28 11.97 8.37 -11.73
CA ARG A 28 12.55 8.20 -13.08
C ARG A 28 11.67 7.42 -14.05
N THR A 29 10.74 6.61 -13.58
CA THR A 29 9.80 5.88 -14.46
C THR A 29 8.66 6.73 -15.00
N GLY A 30 8.51 7.98 -14.51
CA GLY A 30 7.45 8.89 -14.95
C GLY A 30 6.06 8.58 -14.37
N VAL A 31 5.96 7.68 -13.39
CA VAL A 31 4.72 7.40 -12.66
C VAL A 31 4.37 8.56 -11.71
N THR A 32 3.11 8.66 -11.31
CA THR A 32 2.71 9.64 -10.29
C THR A 32 3.26 9.24 -8.93
N VAL A 33 4.01 10.13 -8.29
CA VAL A 33 4.65 9.86 -6.98
C VAL A 33 4.31 10.97 -5.99
N THR A 34 3.82 10.59 -4.81
CA THR A 34 3.70 11.49 -3.66
C THR A 34 4.65 11.04 -2.56
N ASP A 35 5.51 11.94 -2.11
CA ASP A 35 6.25 11.83 -0.87
C ASP A 35 5.41 12.46 0.23
N LEU A 36 4.78 11.63 1.06
CA LEU A 36 3.80 12.07 2.05
C LEU A 36 4.36 13.08 3.05
N TYR A 37 5.55 12.81 3.58
CA TYR A 37 6.15 13.69 4.60
C TYR A 37 6.63 15.03 4.04
N SER A 38 6.94 15.09 2.74
CA SER A 38 7.25 16.35 2.06
C SER A 38 5.99 17.09 1.63
N GLN A 39 4.93 16.36 1.24
CA GLN A 39 3.68 16.92 0.78
C GLN A 39 2.83 17.48 1.93
N TYR A 40 2.82 16.76 3.07
CA TYR A 40 1.98 17.05 4.23
C TYR A 40 2.83 17.15 5.52
N PRO A 41 3.74 18.14 5.61
CA PRO A 41 4.64 18.28 6.77
C PRO A 41 3.90 18.65 8.06
N ASP A 42 2.71 19.20 7.95
CA ASP A 42 1.81 19.56 9.04
C ASP A 42 0.76 18.49 9.34
N TYR A 43 0.82 17.35 8.64
CA TYR A 43 -0.14 16.24 8.75
C TYR A 43 -1.56 16.57 8.27
N PHE A 44 -1.77 17.70 7.62
CA PHE A 44 -3.07 18.10 7.08
C PHE A 44 -3.20 17.61 5.63
N ILE A 45 -3.87 16.47 5.45
CA ILE A 45 -3.97 15.77 4.16
C ILE A 45 -5.07 16.40 3.30
N ASP A 46 -4.75 16.75 2.06
CA ASP A 46 -5.73 17.14 1.04
C ASP A 46 -6.43 15.89 0.47
N VAL A 47 -7.50 15.49 1.14
CA VAL A 47 -8.28 14.29 0.82
C VAL A 47 -8.77 14.32 -0.63
N ALA A 48 -9.25 15.45 -1.13
CA ALA A 48 -9.80 15.56 -2.47
C ALA A 48 -8.72 15.31 -3.55
N THR A 49 -7.53 15.89 -3.34
CA THR A 49 -6.38 15.68 -4.23
C THR A 49 -5.92 14.22 -4.20
N GLU A 50 -5.85 13.60 -3.03
CA GLU A 50 -5.44 12.19 -2.90
C GLU A 50 -6.46 11.22 -3.52
N GLN A 51 -7.75 11.45 -3.30
CA GLN A 51 -8.82 10.67 -3.93
C GLN A 51 -8.82 10.80 -5.47
N ALA A 52 -8.53 11.99 -5.99
CA ALA A 52 -8.39 12.19 -7.45
C ALA A 52 -7.21 11.39 -8.02
N ARG A 53 -6.06 11.34 -7.32
CA ARG A 53 -4.89 10.53 -7.71
C ARG A 53 -5.22 9.04 -7.71
N LEU A 54 -5.87 8.57 -6.65
CA LEU A 54 -6.32 7.18 -6.51
C LEU A 54 -7.32 6.80 -7.61
N THR A 55 -8.26 7.70 -7.92
CA THR A 55 -9.26 7.46 -8.99
C THR A 55 -8.59 7.26 -10.35
N ALA A 56 -7.56 8.05 -10.65
CA ALA A 56 -6.83 7.99 -11.92
C ALA A 56 -5.92 6.75 -12.04
N ALA A 57 -5.47 6.19 -10.92
CA ALA A 57 -4.56 5.05 -10.91
C ALA A 57 -5.29 3.71 -11.12
N LYS A 58 -4.60 2.74 -11.72
CA LYS A 58 -4.96 1.31 -11.74
C LYS A 58 -4.15 0.53 -10.71
N LEU A 59 -2.90 0.94 -10.49
CA LEU A 59 -2.02 0.39 -9.46
C LEU A 59 -1.72 1.46 -8.41
N VAL A 60 -1.98 1.13 -7.16
CA VAL A 60 -1.57 1.93 -5.99
C VAL A 60 -0.42 1.22 -5.29
N VAL A 61 0.69 1.91 -5.11
CA VAL A 61 1.89 1.38 -4.45
C VAL A 61 2.06 2.06 -3.10
N LEU A 62 2.01 1.29 -2.02
CA LEU A 62 2.38 1.75 -0.69
C LEU A 62 3.88 1.46 -0.49
N MET A 63 4.71 2.49 -0.46
CA MET A 63 6.16 2.37 -0.34
C MET A 63 6.68 2.97 0.97
N HIS A 64 7.15 2.13 1.90
CA HIS A 64 7.58 2.59 3.22
C HIS A 64 8.48 1.59 3.98
N PRO A 65 9.21 2.01 5.02
CA PRO A 65 9.79 1.09 5.99
C PRO A 65 8.70 0.55 6.92
N ILE A 66 8.86 -0.70 7.36
CA ILE A 66 8.05 -1.23 8.45
C ILE A 66 8.54 -0.60 9.77
N HIS A 67 7.67 0.16 10.41
CA HIS A 67 7.89 0.74 11.72
C HIS A 67 6.90 0.12 12.72
N TRP A 68 7.43 -0.42 13.81
CA TRP A 68 6.59 -1.09 14.82
C TRP A 68 5.62 -2.10 14.20
N TYR A 69 6.15 -2.93 13.28
CA TYR A 69 5.42 -4.01 12.59
C TYR A 69 4.30 -3.53 11.66
N SER A 70 4.25 -2.24 11.34
CA SER A 70 3.23 -1.64 10.49
C SER A 70 3.80 -0.47 9.67
N MET A 71 2.93 0.36 9.14
CA MET A 71 3.28 1.54 8.35
C MET A 71 3.67 2.74 9.22
N PRO A 72 4.39 3.74 8.67
CA PRO A 72 4.65 5.01 9.35
C PRO A 72 3.36 5.78 9.69
N PRO A 73 3.37 6.60 10.77
CA PRO A 73 2.15 7.26 11.28
C PRO A 73 1.39 8.08 10.25
N LEU A 74 2.09 8.89 9.44
CA LEU A 74 1.43 9.73 8.43
C LEU A 74 0.76 8.89 7.34
N GLN A 75 1.30 7.71 7.00
CA GLN A 75 0.65 6.82 6.06
C GLN A 75 -0.61 6.17 6.64
N LYS A 76 -0.60 5.86 7.95
CA LYS A 76 -1.80 5.38 8.63
C LYS A 76 -2.88 6.46 8.64
N LEU A 77 -2.52 7.69 9.00
CA LEU A 77 -3.42 8.84 8.95
C LEU A 77 -3.98 9.05 7.53
N TRP A 78 -3.12 8.92 6.51
CA TRP A 78 -3.55 9.01 5.12
C TRP A 78 -4.60 7.94 4.76
N LEU A 79 -4.43 6.69 5.21
CA LEU A 79 -5.45 5.65 5.01
C LEU A 79 -6.77 6.02 5.69
N ASP A 80 -6.71 6.51 6.93
CA ASP A 80 -7.89 6.85 7.73
C ASP A 80 -8.67 8.03 7.12
N ASP A 81 -7.97 9.06 6.65
CA ASP A 81 -8.59 10.27 6.13
C ASP A 81 -9.08 10.12 4.68
N VAL A 82 -8.29 9.41 3.83
CA VAL A 82 -8.53 9.36 2.38
C VAL A 82 -9.51 8.23 2.02
N LEU A 83 -9.42 7.06 2.67
CA LEU A 83 -10.28 5.91 2.39
C LEU A 83 -11.61 6.02 3.13
N THR A 84 -12.40 7.03 2.78
CA THR A 84 -13.65 7.32 3.48
C THR A 84 -14.77 6.35 3.15
N TYR A 85 -15.66 6.14 4.12
CA TYR A 85 -16.92 5.43 3.93
C TYR A 85 -17.76 6.09 2.82
N GLY A 86 -18.41 5.28 2.01
CA GLY A 86 -19.23 5.76 0.89
C GLY A 86 -18.42 6.15 -0.36
N TRP A 87 -17.09 6.25 -0.26
CA TRP A 87 -16.20 6.47 -1.41
C TRP A 87 -15.31 5.25 -1.67
N ALA A 88 -14.45 4.87 -0.73
CA ALA A 88 -13.53 3.74 -0.88
C ALA A 88 -14.22 2.39 -0.61
N TYR A 89 -15.10 2.34 0.35
CA TYR A 89 -15.80 1.14 0.82
C TYR A 89 -17.21 1.45 1.32
N GLY A 90 -17.97 0.40 1.60
CA GLY A 90 -19.34 0.51 2.11
C GLY A 90 -20.37 0.70 1.00
N THR A 91 -21.67 0.73 1.38
CA THR A 91 -22.76 1.05 0.48
C THR A 91 -23.15 2.51 0.66
N ALA A 92 -22.82 3.36 -0.28
CA ALA A 92 -23.34 4.71 -0.27
C ALA A 92 -24.80 4.73 -0.70
N GLY A 93 -25.62 5.47 0.03
CA GLY A 93 -26.97 5.83 -0.42
C GLY A 93 -26.91 6.58 -1.75
N ALA A 94 -28.03 6.57 -2.48
CA ALA A 94 -28.13 7.30 -3.75
C ALA A 94 -27.69 8.77 -3.55
N GLY A 95 -26.60 9.17 -4.16
CA GLY A 95 -26.05 10.53 -4.08
C GLY A 95 -24.54 10.64 -3.82
N HIS A 96 -23.87 9.57 -3.42
CA HIS A 96 -22.40 9.59 -3.29
C HIS A 96 -21.71 9.11 -4.57
N PRO A 97 -20.73 9.88 -5.12
CA PRO A 97 -19.95 9.43 -6.25
C PRO A 97 -19.18 8.13 -5.92
N GLY A 98 -19.35 7.10 -6.75
CA GLY A 98 -18.62 5.84 -6.59
C GLY A 98 -19.31 4.75 -5.77
N HIS A 99 -20.39 5.05 -5.04
CA HIS A 99 -21.15 4.05 -4.23
C HIS A 99 -20.25 3.15 -3.34
N GLY A 100 -19.21 3.72 -2.70
CA GLY A 100 -18.26 2.95 -1.90
C GLY A 100 -17.37 2.00 -2.69
N ARG A 101 -17.19 2.21 -3.99
CA ARG A 101 -16.45 1.34 -4.91
C ARG A 101 -15.44 2.09 -5.79
N ALA A 102 -15.01 3.27 -5.38
CA ALA A 102 -14.08 4.08 -6.18
C ALA A 102 -12.75 3.38 -6.48
N LEU A 103 -12.35 2.42 -5.64
CA LEU A 103 -11.12 1.65 -5.76
C LEU A 103 -11.34 0.23 -6.29
N ALA A 104 -12.57 -0.21 -6.49
CA ALA A 104 -12.86 -1.57 -6.94
C ALA A 104 -12.19 -1.89 -8.28
N GLY A 105 -11.58 -3.08 -8.36
CA GLY A 105 -10.89 -3.56 -9.55
C GLY A 105 -9.51 -2.96 -9.78
N LYS A 106 -8.98 -2.16 -8.84
CA LYS A 106 -7.60 -1.67 -8.86
C LYS A 106 -6.67 -2.64 -8.13
N ASP A 107 -5.38 -2.48 -8.34
CA ASP A 107 -4.34 -3.25 -7.66
C ASP A 107 -3.70 -2.44 -6.53
N LEU A 108 -3.41 -3.10 -5.40
CA LEU A 108 -2.62 -2.57 -4.30
C LEU A 108 -1.31 -3.35 -4.17
N TRP A 109 -0.19 -2.67 -4.23
CA TRP A 109 1.14 -3.26 -4.09
C TRP A 109 1.90 -2.68 -2.90
N LEU A 110 2.32 -3.55 -1.98
CA LEU A 110 3.18 -3.16 -0.87
C LEU A 110 4.65 -3.30 -1.27
N VAL A 111 5.41 -2.22 -1.15
CA VAL A 111 6.87 -2.18 -1.31
C VAL A 111 7.47 -1.71 0.00
N ALA A 112 8.05 -2.62 0.77
CA ALA A 112 8.49 -2.29 2.12
C ALA A 112 9.92 -2.74 2.43
N THR A 113 10.51 -2.09 3.42
CA THR A 113 11.80 -2.48 3.97
C THR A 113 11.69 -2.76 5.46
N THR A 114 12.48 -3.69 5.98
CA THR A 114 12.55 -3.98 7.42
C THR A 114 13.93 -3.69 7.98
N GLY A 115 14.00 -3.38 9.26
CA GLY A 115 15.28 -3.28 9.99
C GLY A 115 15.84 -4.66 10.34
N GLY A 116 14.98 -5.63 10.71
CA GLY A 116 15.36 -7.00 10.99
C GLY A 116 15.63 -7.80 9.73
N SER A 117 16.55 -8.77 9.79
CA SER A 117 16.79 -9.72 8.71
C SER A 117 15.61 -10.71 8.58
N GLU A 118 15.53 -11.43 7.47
CA GLU A 118 14.46 -12.38 7.20
C GLU A 118 14.37 -13.46 8.28
N GLU A 119 15.52 -13.97 8.75
CA GLU A 119 15.58 -15.00 9.78
C GLU A 119 14.98 -14.56 11.12
N THR A 120 14.88 -13.24 11.37
CA THR A 120 14.23 -12.73 12.59
C THR A 120 12.71 -12.88 12.54
N TYR A 121 12.13 -13.03 11.35
CA TYR A 121 10.69 -13.22 11.12
C TYR A 121 10.34 -14.71 11.00
N HIS A 122 10.59 -15.44 12.08
CA HIS A 122 10.31 -16.84 12.22
C HIS A 122 9.80 -17.14 13.65
N PRO A 123 8.97 -18.17 13.89
CA PRO A 123 8.50 -18.50 15.24
C PRO A 123 9.62 -18.69 16.28
N GLU A 124 10.78 -19.18 15.86
CA GLU A 124 11.97 -19.34 16.67
C GLU A 124 12.89 -18.09 16.67
N GLY A 125 12.62 -17.12 15.77
CA GLY A 125 13.36 -15.89 15.62
C GLY A 125 12.94 -14.82 16.65
N TYR A 126 13.60 -13.66 16.60
CA TYR A 126 13.34 -12.57 17.54
C TYR A 126 11.90 -12.03 17.47
N ASN A 127 11.32 -11.93 16.25
CA ASN A 127 9.96 -11.40 16.04
C ASN A 127 8.85 -12.43 16.27
N ARG A 128 9.17 -13.71 16.50
CA ARG A 128 8.22 -14.79 16.86
C ARG A 128 7.17 -15.14 15.80
N TYR A 129 7.07 -14.43 14.71
CA TYR A 129 6.10 -14.63 13.63
C TYR A 129 6.79 -14.58 12.28
N PHE A 130 6.28 -15.33 11.30
CA PHE A 130 6.63 -15.11 9.90
C PHE A 130 6.20 -13.70 9.46
N PHE A 131 6.88 -13.13 8.48
CA PHE A 131 6.59 -11.78 8.01
C PHE A 131 5.13 -11.64 7.51
N ASP A 132 4.58 -12.70 6.95
CA ASP A 132 3.20 -12.74 6.45
C ASP A 132 2.17 -12.42 7.54
N ALA A 133 2.47 -12.65 8.81
CA ALA A 133 1.61 -12.27 9.93
C ALA A 133 1.41 -10.74 10.08
N PHE A 134 2.23 -9.95 9.41
CA PHE A 134 2.14 -8.47 9.41
C PHE A 134 1.48 -7.91 8.15
N LEU A 135 1.10 -8.77 7.19
CA LEU A 135 0.43 -8.36 5.95
C LEU A 135 -1.09 -8.17 6.08
N PRO A 136 -1.82 -8.86 7.00
CA PRO A 136 -3.28 -8.79 7.05
C PRO A 136 -3.88 -7.38 7.06
N PRO A 137 -3.29 -6.35 7.70
CA PRO A 137 -3.84 -4.99 7.63
C PRO A 137 -3.87 -4.41 6.21
N TYR A 138 -2.89 -4.74 5.37
CA TYR A 138 -2.83 -4.30 3.97
C TYR A 138 -3.79 -5.11 3.09
N GLU A 139 -3.80 -6.43 3.27
CA GLU A 139 -4.68 -7.37 2.56
C GLU A 139 -6.16 -7.04 2.84
N GLN A 140 -6.52 -6.85 4.11
CA GLN A 140 -7.89 -6.51 4.50
C GLN A 140 -8.29 -5.12 4.02
N THR A 141 -7.39 -4.15 4.00
CA THR A 141 -7.66 -2.83 3.42
C THR A 141 -7.94 -2.95 1.92
N ALA A 142 -7.11 -3.70 1.19
CA ALA A 142 -7.36 -3.97 -0.23
C ALA A 142 -8.71 -4.66 -0.45
N ALA A 143 -8.98 -5.74 0.28
CA ALA A 143 -10.22 -6.51 0.19
C ALA A 143 -11.45 -5.66 0.50
N LEU A 144 -11.42 -4.86 1.57
CA LEU A 144 -12.54 -3.98 1.95
C LEU A 144 -12.85 -2.95 0.85
N CYS A 145 -11.81 -2.42 0.18
CA CYS A 145 -11.94 -1.46 -0.90
C CYS A 145 -12.22 -2.12 -2.28
N GLY A 146 -12.30 -3.46 -2.35
CA GLY A 146 -12.51 -4.19 -3.61
C GLY A 146 -11.29 -4.17 -4.52
N MET A 147 -10.10 -3.99 -3.96
CA MET A 147 -8.82 -4.02 -4.67
C MET A 147 -8.22 -5.43 -4.60
N ARG A 148 -7.38 -5.77 -5.59
CA ARG A 148 -6.53 -6.95 -5.54
C ARG A 148 -5.22 -6.61 -4.86
N PHE A 149 -4.84 -7.36 -3.82
CA PHE A 149 -3.53 -7.24 -3.17
C PHE A 149 -2.49 -8.05 -3.95
N LEU A 150 -1.42 -7.39 -4.38
CA LEU A 150 -0.35 -8.03 -5.14
C LEU A 150 0.74 -8.58 -4.21
N PRO A 151 1.47 -9.64 -4.63
CA PRO A 151 2.60 -10.15 -3.87
C PRO A 151 3.58 -9.03 -3.50
N PRO A 152 3.84 -8.80 -2.20
CA PRO A 152 4.62 -7.66 -1.74
C PRO A 152 6.09 -7.77 -2.14
N LEU A 153 6.75 -6.63 -2.36
CA LEU A 153 8.19 -6.54 -2.57
C LEU A 153 8.86 -6.08 -1.28
N ILE A 154 9.49 -7.00 -0.56
CA ILE A 154 10.09 -6.74 0.75
C ILE A 154 11.60 -6.86 0.67
N LEU A 155 12.34 -5.89 1.26
CA LEU A 155 13.76 -6.02 1.53
C LEU A 155 14.00 -6.08 3.04
N HIS A 156 14.31 -7.26 3.51
CA HIS A 156 14.66 -7.49 4.92
C HIS A 156 16.08 -6.99 5.24
N GLY A 157 16.29 -6.57 6.49
CA GLY A 157 17.60 -6.16 6.98
C GLY A 157 18.20 -4.97 6.22
N ALA A 158 17.40 -3.99 5.80
CA ALA A 158 17.80 -2.91 4.90
C ALA A 158 19.06 -2.14 5.31
N HIS A 159 19.37 -2.07 6.61
CA HIS A 159 20.55 -1.40 7.12
C HIS A 159 21.84 -2.19 6.89
N ALA A 160 21.76 -3.52 6.85
CA ALA A 160 22.89 -4.44 6.74
C ALA A 160 23.14 -4.95 5.32
N GLN A 161 22.22 -4.73 4.38
CA GLN A 161 22.34 -5.25 3.01
C GLN A 161 23.51 -4.61 2.25
N SER A 162 24.15 -5.41 1.39
CA SER A 162 25.21 -4.92 0.50
C SER A 162 24.67 -3.91 -0.53
N ALA A 163 25.56 -3.13 -1.12
CA ALA A 163 25.17 -2.18 -2.16
C ALA A 163 24.59 -2.88 -3.41
N ASP A 164 25.08 -4.06 -3.74
CA ASP A 164 24.62 -4.83 -4.90
C ASP A 164 23.21 -5.36 -4.67
N VAL A 165 22.91 -5.93 -3.50
CA VAL A 165 21.55 -6.39 -3.13
C VAL A 165 20.57 -5.23 -3.19
N VAL A 166 20.92 -4.06 -2.65
CA VAL A 166 20.06 -2.88 -2.72
C VAL A 166 19.85 -2.43 -4.16
N THR A 167 20.90 -2.42 -4.96
CA THR A 167 20.84 -2.04 -6.39
C THR A 167 19.91 -2.97 -7.17
N ASP A 168 20.03 -4.27 -6.95
CA ASP A 168 19.19 -5.26 -7.64
C ASP A 168 17.73 -5.18 -7.19
N HIS A 169 17.48 -4.98 -5.89
CA HIS A 169 16.12 -4.75 -5.38
C HIS A 169 15.47 -3.50 -6.02
N VAL A 170 16.23 -2.41 -6.14
CA VAL A 170 15.76 -1.18 -6.81
C VAL A 170 15.50 -1.40 -8.30
N LYS A 171 16.31 -2.21 -8.99
CA LYS A 171 16.07 -2.60 -10.39
C LYS A 171 14.79 -3.43 -10.52
N VAL A 172 14.58 -4.42 -9.64
CA VAL A 172 13.33 -5.22 -9.62
C VAL A 172 12.14 -4.29 -9.48
N PHE A 173 12.15 -3.39 -8.51
CA PHE A 173 11.09 -2.41 -8.31
C PHE A 173 10.83 -1.56 -9.56
N ALA A 174 11.86 -0.97 -10.15
CA ALA A 174 11.73 -0.14 -11.35
C ALA A 174 11.18 -0.92 -12.54
N ASN A 175 11.65 -2.16 -12.74
CA ASN A 175 11.17 -3.04 -13.81
C ASN A 175 9.70 -3.40 -13.63
N ARG A 176 9.27 -3.68 -12.40
CA ARG A 176 7.86 -3.94 -12.08
C ARG A 176 6.98 -2.72 -12.40
N LEU A 177 7.38 -1.51 -12.02
CA LEU A 177 6.66 -0.30 -12.39
C LEU A 177 6.56 -0.13 -13.90
N ALA A 178 7.65 -0.39 -14.64
CA ALA A 178 7.70 -0.23 -16.09
C ALA A 178 6.91 -1.29 -16.85
N SER A 179 6.78 -2.51 -16.30
CA SER A 179 6.11 -3.64 -16.96
C SER A 179 4.64 -3.82 -16.56
N TYR A 180 4.15 -3.10 -15.55
CA TYR A 180 2.74 -3.21 -15.14
C TYR A 180 1.79 -2.85 -16.32
N PRO A 181 0.72 -3.62 -16.55
CA PRO A 181 0.23 -4.77 -15.78
C PRO A 181 0.76 -6.15 -16.25
N ASN A 182 1.79 -6.22 -17.08
CA ASN A 182 2.25 -7.47 -17.71
C ASN A 182 3.16 -8.28 -16.75
N TRP A 183 2.76 -8.46 -15.49
CA TRP A 183 3.45 -9.35 -14.56
C TRP A 183 2.92 -10.76 -14.70
N PRO A 184 3.79 -11.79 -14.88
CA PRO A 184 3.34 -13.16 -15.13
C PRO A 184 2.39 -13.71 -14.08
N GLU A 185 2.59 -13.33 -12.82
CA GLU A 185 1.79 -13.79 -11.69
C GLU A 185 0.39 -13.16 -11.62
N LEU A 186 0.09 -12.09 -12.36
CA LEU A 186 -1.22 -11.44 -12.29
C LEU A 186 -2.33 -12.27 -12.92
N ASP A 187 -1.99 -13.16 -13.85
CA ASP A 187 -2.95 -14.05 -14.51
C ASP A 187 -3.47 -15.13 -13.55
N ASP A 188 -2.66 -15.50 -12.54
CA ASP A 188 -2.98 -16.54 -11.57
C ASP A 188 -3.61 -15.99 -10.28
N LEU A 189 -3.62 -14.66 -10.08
CA LEU A 189 -4.18 -14.03 -8.89
C LEU A 189 -5.70 -13.81 -9.01
N GLU A 190 -6.43 -14.17 -7.97
CA GLU A 190 -7.85 -13.83 -7.86
C GLU A 190 -8.07 -12.32 -8.00
N GLN A 191 -9.06 -11.93 -8.78
CA GLN A 191 -9.29 -10.51 -9.10
C GLN A 191 -9.80 -9.71 -7.91
N CYS A 192 -10.49 -10.33 -6.94
CA CYS A 192 -10.93 -9.66 -5.70
C CYS A 192 -11.39 -10.69 -4.66
N PRO A 193 -10.60 -10.98 -3.63
CA PRO A 193 -11.02 -11.89 -2.55
C PRO A 193 -12.30 -11.44 -1.83
N ALA A 194 -12.55 -10.13 -1.74
CA ALA A 194 -13.75 -9.59 -1.10
C ALA A 194 -15.00 -9.67 -1.96
N CYS A 195 -14.88 -9.89 -3.27
CA CYS A 195 -16.05 -10.05 -4.15
C CYS A 195 -16.79 -11.36 -3.89
N ASP A 196 -16.10 -12.36 -3.34
CA ASP A 196 -16.66 -13.68 -3.00
C ASP A 196 -17.19 -13.77 -1.58
N VAL A 197 -17.00 -12.74 -0.75
CA VAL A 197 -17.60 -12.71 0.60
C VAL A 197 -19.11 -12.55 0.47
N PRO A 198 -19.90 -13.57 0.85
CA PRO A 198 -21.35 -13.50 0.79
C PRO A 198 -21.87 -12.26 1.52
N VAL A 199 -22.91 -11.62 0.98
CA VAL A 199 -23.48 -10.38 1.54
C VAL A 199 -23.83 -10.51 3.03
N HIS A 200 -24.29 -11.69 3.45
CA HIS A 200 -24.64 -11.99 4.85
C HIS A 200 -23.41 -12.17 5.77
N ALA A 201 -22.22 -12.37 5.22
CA ALA A 201 -20.98 -12.47 5.99
C ALA A 201 -20.23 -11.14 6.07
N ARG A 202 -20.76 -10.08 5.44
CA ARG A 202 -20.20 -8.73 5.55
C ARG A 202 -20.69 -8.11 6.87
N PRO A 203 -19.83 -7.31 7.56
CA PRO A 203 -20.24 -6.58 8.75
C PRO A 203 -21.53 -5.77 8.47
N ASP A 204 -22.53 -5.88 9.34
CA ASP A 204 -23.79 -5.15 9.17
C ASP A 204 -23.51 -3.65 9.41
N GLU A 205 -23.79 -2.81 8.44
CA GLU A 205 -23.53 -1.36 8.46
C GLU A 205 -24.15 -0.63 9.68
N LYS A 206 -25.17 -1.21 10.27
CA LYS A 206 -25.83 -0.69 11.47
C LYS A 206 -25.01 -0.84 12.74
N GLN A 207 -24.01 -1.72 12.78
CA GLN A 207 -23.12 -1.89 13.94
C GLN A 207 -22.02 -0.85 13.97
N THR A 208 -21.50 -0.42 12.81
CA THR A 208 -20.41 0.54 12.71
C THR A 208 -20.81 1.97 13.11
N GLN A 209 -22.11 2.31 13.06
CA GLN A 209 -22.63 3.65 13.43
C GLN A 209 -22.91 3.81 14.94
N ARG A 210 -22.71 2.76 15.75
CA ARG A 210 -22.97 2.82 17.21
C ARG A 210 -21.71 3.02 18.05
N GLU A 211 -20.54 3.01 17.43
CA GLU A 211 -19.23 3.11 18.13
C GLU A 211 -18.46 4.39 17.78
N THR A 212 -19.08 5.36 17.10
CA THR A 212 -18.58 6.75 16.92
C THR A 212 -19.53 7.71 17.68
#